data_678b40fb9b05cef0da8ba959bf52bcd4
#
_entry.id   678b40fb9b05cef0da8ba959bf52bcd4
#
_cell.length_a   1.000
_cell.length_b   1.000
_cell.length_c   1.000
_cell.angle_alpha   90.00
_cell.angle_beta   90.00
_cell.angle_gamma   90.00
#
_symmetry.space_group_name_H-M   'P 1'
#
loop_
_entity.id
_entity.type
_entity.pdbx_description
1 polymer ?
#
loop_
_entity_poly.entity_id
_entity_poly.type
_entity_poly.pdbx_seq_one_letter_code
_entity_poly.pdbx_strand_id
1 'polypeptide(L)'
;MTEGFGRKWKEFFYTLEDHHGLDVSDASHIWLLHWLFLPAINADALAWAEAWNSHKIQLDGERRSSPRQLFLLSSLRDGVRGLPPQDDDPEDYSLYGVDWEAIEDPRLMDHHRENNPEDEDTNVPHDRPDWVNEVICDPPPCPLSDERVEELTAELAVVADARSKEMSIRRVVWTNALECLTRLVGDGVEGTETL
;
A
#
# COMPACT_ATOMS: atom_id res chain seq x y z
N MET A 1 -2.95 -14.85 -2.56
CA MET A 1 -3.54 -13.61 -2.05
C MET A 1 -3.91 -12.58 -3.11
N THR A 2 -3.38 -12.67 -4.30
CA THR A 2 -3.63 -11.71 -5.40
C THR A 2 -4.90 -11.99 -6.23
N GLU A 3 -5.64 -13.06 -5.93
CA GLU A 3 -6.84 -13.42 -6.71
C GLU A 3 -8.10 -12.59 -6.33
N GLY A 4 -8.03 -11.80 -5.26
CA GLY A 4 -9.13 -10.94 -4.83
C GLY A 4 -9.20 -9.62 -5.60
N PHE A 5 -9.42 -8.50 -4.87
CA PHE A 5 -9.53 -7.17 -5.45
C PHE A 5 -8.26 -6.72 -6.21
N GLY A 6 -7.07 -7.15 -5.77
CA GLY A 6 -5.80 -6.74 -6.37
C GLY A 6 -5.63 -7.17 -7.83
N ARG A 7 -6.13 -8.36 -8.21
CA ARG A 7 -6.02 -8.86 -9.57
C ARG A 7 -6.77 -7.96 -10.57
N LYS A 8 -8.00 -7.57 -10.26
CA LYS A 8 -8.81 -6.73 -11.15
C LYS A 8 -8.17 -5.36 -11.40
N TRP A 9 -7.54 -4.75 -10.34
CA TRP A 9 -6.84 -3.48 -10.47
C TRP A 9 -5.55 -3.62 -11.25
N LYS A 10 -4.79 -4.69 -11.02
CA LYS A 10 -3.58 -4.99 -11.79
C LYS A 10 -3.88 -5.14 -13.29
N GLU A 11 -4.87 -5.97 -13.65
CA GLU A 11 -5.31 -6.15 -15.04
C GLU A 11 -5.83 -4.85 -15.65
N PHE A 12 -6.51 -4.04 -14.87
CA PHE A 12 -7.00 -2.73 -15.27
C PHE A 12 -5.85 -1.78 -15.63
N PHE A 13 -4.83 -1.65 -14.78
CA PHE A 13 -3.68 -0.78 -15.04
C PHE A 13 -2.85 -1.23 -16.23
N TYR A 14 -2.62 -2.51 -16.39
CA TYR A 14 -1.99 -3.02 -17.61
C TYR A 14 -2.79 -2.68 -18.88
N THR A 15 -4.12 -2.76 -18.81
CA THR A 15 -4.97 -2.36 -19.95
C THR A 15 -4.86 -0.86 -20.24
N LEU A 16 -4.72 -0.01 -19.23
CA LEU A 16 -4.50 1.43 -19.42
C LEU A 16 -3.14 1.71 -20.08
N GLU A 17 -2.10 1.00 -19.64
CA GLU A 17 -0.75 1.12 -20.20
C GLU A 17 -0.69 0.64 -21.66
N ASP A 18 -1.24 -0.54 -21.94
CA ASP A 18 -1.17 -1.16 -23.27
C ASP A 18 -2.07 -0.47 -24.31
N HIS A 19 -3.22 0.09 -23.89
CA HIS A 19 -4.27 0.48 -24.85
C HIS A 19 -4.87 1.86 -24.63
N HIS A 20 -4.61 2.51 -23.49
CA HIS A 20 -5.26 3.76 -23.12
C HIS A 20 -4.28 4.87 -22.73
N GLY A 21 -3.01 4.75 -23.18
CA GLY A 21 -2.03 5.83 -23.12
C GLY A 21 -1.48 6.15 -21.72
N LEU A 22 -1.62 5.24 -20.75
CA LEU A 22 -0.93 5.40 -19.47
C LEU A 22 0.57 5.23 -19.67
N ASP A 23 1.34 6.27 -19.37
CA ASP A 23 2.79 6.20 -19.28
C ASP A 23 3.20 6.21 -17.80
N VAL A 24 3.73 5.09 -17.34
CA VAL A 24 4.17 4.91 -15.93
C VAL A 24 5.43 5.73 -15.60
N SER A 25 6.12 6.25 -16.58
CA SER A 25 7.28 7.15 -16.40
C SER A 25 6.89 8.63 -16.26
N ASP A 26 5.67 9.00 -16.63
CA ASP A 26 5.14 10.35 -16.51
C ASP A 26 4.49 10.57 -15.13
N ALA A 27 5.09 11.48 -14.35
CA ALA A 27 4.60 11.83 -13.02
C ALA A 27 3.17 12.40 -13.04
N SER A 28 2.78 13.09 -14.12
CA SER A 28 1.43 13.65 -14.27
C SER A 28 0.39 12.55 -14.45
N HIS A 29 0.73 11.49 -15.20
CA HIS A 29 -0.12 10.32 -15.38
C HIS A 29 -0.29 9.55 -14.06
N ILE A 30 0.80 9.41 -13.29
CA ILE A 30 0.74 8.76 -11.97
C ILE A 30 -0.10 9.58 -10.99
N TRP A 31 0.04 10.91 -11.00
CA TRP A 31 -0.81 11.80 -10.20
C TRP A 31 -2.29 11.62 -10.57
N LEU A 32 -2.62 11.65 -11.86
CA LEU A 32 -4.00 11.48 -12.34
C LEU A 32 -4.59 10.12 -11.94
N LEU A 33 -3.79 9.07 -12.05
CA LEU A 33 -4.18 7.71 -11.65
C LEU A 33 -4.51 7.65 -10.14
N HIS A 34 -3.66 8.24 -9.29
CA HIS A 34 -3.91 8.33 -7.87
C HIS A 34 -5.17 9.15 -7.57
N TRP A 35 -5.29 10.31 -8.19
CA TRP A 35 -6.43 11.21 -8.00
C TRP A 35 -7.75 10.55 -8.36
N LEU A 36 -7.81 9.81 -9.48
CA LEU A 36 -9.02 9.14 -9.94
C LEU A 36 -9.36 7.87 -9.14
N PHE A 37 -8.37 7.02 -8.88
CA PHE A 37 -8.65 5.63 -8.50
C PHE A 37 -8.21 5.26 -7.09
N LEU A 38 -7.32 5.98 -6.43
CA LEU A 38 -6.86 5.63 -5.08
C LEU A 38 -8.01 5.50 -4.05
N PRO A 39 -9.01 6.41 -4.03
CA PRO A 39 -10.16 6.24 -3.14
C PRO A 39 -10.95 4.95 -3.41
N ALA A 40 -11.10 4.59 -4.68
CA ALA A 40 -11.82 3.38 -5.07
C ALA A 40 -11.03 2.10 -4.76
N ILE A 41 -9.70 2.13 -4.91
CA ILE A 41 -8.80 1.04 -4.54
C ILE A 41 -8.87 0.81 -3.03
N ASN A 42 -8.80 1.87 -2.24
CA ASN A 42 -8.89 1.79 -0.78
C ASN A 42 -10.24 1.24 -0.33
N ALA A 43 -11.34 1.68 -0.96
CA ALA A 43 -12.67 1.15 -0.66
C ALA A 43 -12.77 -0.36 -0.96
N ASP A 44 -12.23 -0.81 -2.10
CA ASP A 44 -12.19 -2.22 -2.47
C ASP A 44 -11.31 -3.04 -1.51
N ALA A 45 -10.17 -2.48 -1.08
CA ALA A 45 -9.27 -3.12 -0.12
C ALA A 45 -9.94 -3.31 1.24
N LEU A 46 -10.62 -2.29 1.75
CA LEU A 46 -11.37 -2.36 3.00
C LEU A 46 -12.53 -3.37 2.91
N ALA A 47 -13.29 -3.36 1.81
CA ALA A 47 -14.36 -4.32 1.59
C ALA A 47 -13.84 -5.75 1.52
N TRP A 48 -12.70 -5.97 0.88
CA TRP A 48 -12.05 -7.28 0.83
C TRP A 48 -11.57 -7.73 2.21
N ALA A 49 -10.92 -6.84 2.97
CA ALA A 49 -10.45 -7.13 4.32
C ALA A 49 -11.61 -7.50 5.26
N GLU A 50 -12.74 -6.78 5.18
CA GLU A 50 -13.93 -7.08 5.97
C GLU A 50 -14.54 -8.45 5.58
N ALA A 51 -14.66 -8.71 4.28
CA ALA A 51 -15.14 -10.00 3.78
C ALA A 51 -14.22 -11.15 4.23
N TRP A 52 -12.89 -10.95 4.16
CA TRP A 52 -11.91 -11.93 4.62
C TRP A 52 -12.02 -12.17 6.13
N ASN A 53 -12.08 -11.13 6.92
CA ASN A 53 -12.17 -11.22 8.39
C ASN A 53 -13.47 -11.88 8.88
N SER A 54 -14.52 -11.84 8.05
CA SER A 54 -15.84 -12.37 8.37
C SER A 54 -16.11 -13.76 7.79
N HIS A 55 -15.34 -14.25 6.80
CA HIS A 55 -15.58 -15.56 6.20
C HIS A 55 -15.23 -16.69 7.20
N LYS A 56 -15.94 -17.81 7.10
CA LYS A 56 -15.75 -18.96 8.00
C LYS A 56 -14.67 -19.89 7.45
N ILE A 57 -13.61 -20.08 8.23
CA ILE A 57 -12.54 -21.03 7.94
C ILE A 57 -12.87 -22.37 8.61
N GLN A 58 -12.59 -23.49 7.91
CA GLN A 58 -12.63 -24.82 8.47
C GLN A 58 -11.21 -25.21 8.87
N LEU A 59 -10.97 -25.39 10.15
CA LEU A 59 -9.75 -25.98 10.68
C LEU A 59 -10.05 -27.42 11.08
N ASP A 60 -9.10 -28.33 10.85
CA ASP A 60 -9.26 -29.74 11.21
C ASP A 60 -9.44 -29.90 12.72
N GLY A 61 -10.50 -30.59 13.11
CA GLY A 61 -10.82 -30.84 14.51
C GLY A 61 -11.46 -29.66 15.26
N GLU A 62 -11.66 -28.51 14.62
CA GLU A 62 -12.21 -27.33 15.26
C GLU A 62 -13.57 -26.89 14.67
N ARG A 63 -14.29 -26.07 15.45
CA ARG A 63 -15.52 -25.45 15.00
C ARG A 63 -15.21 -24.39 13.94
N ARG A 64 -16.04 -24.33 12.89
CA ARG A 64 -15.95 -23.26 11.87
C ARG A 64 -16.01 -21.89 12.53
N SER A 65 -14.93 -21.13 12.38
CA SER A 65 -14.78 -19.79 12.96
C SER A 65 -14.23 -18.82 11.91
N SER A 66 -14.55 -17.54 12.02
CA SER A 66 -13.94 -16.52 11.18
C SER A 66 -12.59 -16.07 11.75
N PRO A 67 -11.68 -15.50 10.93
CA PRO A 67 -10.42 -14.92 11.42
C PRO A 67 -10.62 -13.95 12.58
N ARG A 68 -11.64 -13.09 12.49
CA ARG A 68 -12.02 -12.17 13.59
C ARG A 68 -12.41 -12.91 14.87
N GLN A 69 -13.17 -14.00 14.77
CA GLN A 69 -13.54 -14.82 15.94
C GLN A 69 -12.32 -15.53 16.53
N LEU A 70 -11.46 -16.10 15.68
CA LEU A 70 -10.23 -16.77 16.13
C LEU A 70 -9.29 -15.79 16.84
N PHE A 71 -9.11 -14.59 16.29
CA PHE A 71 -8.31 -13.53 16.90
C PHE A 71 -8.87 -13.13 18.29
N LEU A 72 -10.18 -12.88 18.37
CA LEU A 72 -10.83 -12.51 19.63
C LEU A 72 -10.73 -13.62 20.68
N LEU A 73 -11.01 -14.88 20.30
CA LEU A 73 -10.92 -16.02 21.21
C LEU A 73 -9.48 -16.27 21.68
N SER A 74 -8.50 -16.14 20.77
CA SER A 74 -7.09 -16.24 21.13
C SER A 74 -6.67 -15.14 22.10
N SER A 75 -7.11 -13.90 21.88
CA SER A 75 -6.82 -12.79 22.77
C SER A 75 -7.43 -12.95 24.16
N LEU A 76 -8.62 -13.57 24.24
CA LEU A 76 -9.28 -13.88 25.53
C LEU A 76 -8.60 -15.02 26.27
N ARG A 77 -8.09 -16.02 25.55
CA ARG A 77 -7.47 -17.21 26.14
C ARG A 77 -6.00 -17.00 26.50
N ASP A 78 -5.25 -16.35 25.60
CA ASP A 78 -3.79 -16.27 25.63
C ASP A 78 -3.30 -14.84 25.96
N GLY A 79 -4.21 -13.90 26.19
CA GLY A 79 -3.90 -12.48 26.36
C GLY A 79 -3.70 -11.73 25.06
N VAL A 80 -3.48 -10.41 25.17
CA VAL A 80 -3.27 -9.55 24.00
C VAL A 80 -1.86 -9.78 23.46
N ARG A 81 -1.77 -10.30 22.24
CA ARG A 81 -0.48 -10.56 21.60
C ARG A 81 0.27 -9.28 21.32
N GLY A 82 1.55 -9.27 21.63
CA GLY A 82 2.44 -8.12 21.40
C GLY A 82 2.51 -7.13 22.54
N LEU A 83 1.73 -7.36 23.62
CA LEU A 83 1.99 -6.70 24.89
C LEU A 83 2.70 -7.68 25.82
N PRO A 84 3.83 -7.31 26.41
CA PRO A 84 4.46 -8.14 27.42
C PRO A 84 3.47 -8.34 28.58
N PRO A 85 3.47 -9.51 29.25
CA PRO A 85 2.75 -9.69 30.50
C PRO A 85 3.20 -8.57 31.45
N GLN A 86 2.26 -7.91 32.10
CA GLN A 86 2.51 -6.72 32.92
C GLN A 86 3.36 -6.98 34.17
N ASP A 87 3.64 -8.27 34.48
CA ASP A 87 4.36 -8.71 35.68
C ASP A 87 5.81 -9.16 35.44
N ASP A 88 6.22 -9.37 34.18
CA ASP A 88 7.60 -9.65 33.86
C ASP A 88 8.14 -8.45 33.05
N ASP A 89 8.67 -7.47 33.75
CA ASP A 89 9.54 -6.44 33.16
C ASP A 89 10.76 -7.19 32.62
N PRO A 90 10.85 -7.45 31.30
CA PRO A 90 12.02 -8.14 30.77
C PRO A 90 13.21 -7.23 31.04
N GLU A 91 14.09 -7.67 31.91
CA GLU A 91 15.28 -6.92 32.35
C GLU A 91 16.12 -6.42 31.16
N ASP A 92 15.92 -7.00 29.98
CA ASP A 92 16.61 -6.57 28.76
C ASP A 92 15.84 -6.97 27.49
N TYR A 93 15.16 -6.00 26.83
CA TYR A 93 14.51 -6.19 25.55
C TYR A 93 15.49 -6.50 24.40
N SER A 94 16.78 -6.17 24.56
CA SER A 94 17.80 -6.43 23.55
C SER A 94 18.08 -7.92 23.37
N LEU A 95 17.73 -8.74 24.35
CA LEU A 95 17.93 -10.19 24.35
C LEU A 95 16.69 -10.96 23.84
N TYR A 96 15.59 -10.27 23.60
CA TYR A 96 14.35 -10.92 23.14
C TYR A 96 14.46 -11.39 21.70
N GLY A 97 14.28 -12.71 21.50
CA GLY A 97 14.37 -13.32 20.16
C GLY A 97 15.77 -13.64 19.69
N VAL A 98 16.77 -13.50 20.55
CA VAL A 98 18.15 -13.91 20.26
C VAL A 98 18.27 -15.43 20.35
N ASP A 99 18.70 -16.07 19.27
CA ASP A 99 19.02 -17.49 19.24
C ASP A 99 20.50 -17.68 19.70
N TRP A 100 20.65 -17.95 20.99
CA TRP A 100 21.97 -18.11 21.60
C TRP A 100 22.73 -19.32 21.06
N GLU A 101 22.04 -20.42 20.70
CA GLU A 101 22.68 -21.59 20.08
C GLU A 101 23.27 -21.25 18.73
N ALA A 102 22.57 -20.42 17.93
CA ALA A 102 23.07 -19.96 16.65
C ALA A 102 24.27 -19.02 16.78
N ILE A 103 24.28 -18.15 17.81
CA ILE A 103 25.39 -17.22 18.07
C ILE A 103 26.63 -17.97 18.58
N GLU A 104 26.46 -19.04 19.35
CA GLU A 104 27.55 -19.87 19.85
C GLU A 104 28.12 -20.82 18.78
N ASP A 105 27.45 -21.02 17.63
CA ASP A 105 27.98 -21.84 16.54
C ASP A 105 28.98 -21.05 15.67
N PRO A 106 30.31 -21.35 15.76
CA PRO A 106 31.32 -20.61 15.02
C PRO A 106 31.12 -20.65 13.49
N ARG A 107 30.54 -21.75 12.95
CA ARG A 107 30.33 -21.91 11.51
C ARG A 107 29.23 -21.00 11.01
N LEU A 108 28.16 -20.84 11.79
CA LEU A 108 27.07 -19.93 11.50
C LEU A 108 27.52 -18.47 11.56
N MET A 109 28.33 -18.13 12.56
CA MET A 109 28.87 -16.78 12.73
C MET A 109 29.91 -16.44 11.66
N ASP A 110 30.75 -17.37 11.24
CA ASP A 110 31.69 -17.14 10.14
C ASP A 110 30.93 -16.94 8.81
N HIS A 111 29.92 -17.76 8.54
CA HIS A 111 29.06 -17.59 7.37
C HIS A 111 28.30 -16.25 7.39
N HIS A 112 27.83 -15.82 8.56
CA HIS A 112 27.16 -14.52 8.72
C HIS A 112 28.11 -13.37 8.38
N ARG A 113 29.34 -13.37 8.91
CA ARG A 113 30.38 -12.34 8.63
C ARG A 113 30.77 -12.30 7.16
N GLU A 114 30.94 -13.46 6.50
CA GLU A 114 31.26 -13.52 5.08
C GLU A 114 30.18 -12.89 4.19
N ASN A 115 28.91 -13.02 4.57
CA ASN A 115 27.79 -12.53 3.77
C ASN A 115 27.25 -11.15 4.18
N ASN A 116 27.66 -10.64 5.36
CA ASN A 116 27.23 -9.35 5.89
C ASN A 116 28.44 -8.55 6.43
N PRO A 117 29.36 -8.12 5.55
CA PRO A 117 30.60 -7.43 5.98
C PRO A 117 30.35 -6.06 6.61
N GLU A 118 29.13 -5.51 6.49
CA GLU A 118 28.77 -4.21 7.06
C GLU A 118 28.39 -4.27 8.55
N ASP A 119 28.16 -5.47 9.09
CA ASP A 119 27.75 -5.65 10.49
C ASP A 119 28.93 -5.58 11.50
N GLU A 120 30.18 -5.51 11.03
CA GLU A 120 31.35 -5.49 11.90
C GLU A 120 31.53 -4.19 12.72
N ASP A 121 30.83 -3.10 12.39
CA ASP A 121 31.09 -1.76 12.97
C ASP A 121 29.90 -1.17 13.76
N THR A 122 28.82 -1.92 13.96
CA THR A 122 27.66 -1.39 14.67
C THR A 122 27.54 -1.90 16.10
N ASN A 123 28.38 -1.34 16.98
CA ASN A 123 28.06 -1.25 18.40
C ASN A 123 27.05 -0.10 18.65
N VAL A 124 26.10 0.05 17.72
CA VAL A 124 24.98 0.97 17.84
C VAL A 124 23.85 0.16 18.47
N PRO A 125 23.29 0.60 19.60
CA PRO A 125 22.02 0.06 20.05
C PRO A 125 21.07 0.16 18.87
N HIS A 126 20.53 -0.98 18.39
CA HIS A 126 19.46 -0.98 17.43
C HIS A 126 18.21 -0.42 18.15
N ASP A 127 18.21 0.89 18.37
CA ASP A 127 16.97 1.60 18.53
C ASP A 127 16.20 1.33 17.25
N ARG A 128 15.24 0.42 17.34
CA ARG A 128 14.37 0.07 16.22
C ARG A 128 13.77 1.38 15.74
N PRO A 129 14.06 1.81 14.52
CA PRO A 129 13.57 3.09 14.06
C PRO A 129 12.05 3.08 14.20
N ASP A 130 11.47 4.09 14.80
CA ASP A 130 10.01 4.21 15.00
C ASP A 130 9.20 4.08 13.71
N TRP A 131 9.86 4.25 12.55
CA TRP A 131 9.28 4.19 11.20
C TRP A 131 9.32 2.79 10.54
N VAL A 132 9.83 1.73 11.18
CA VAL A 132 9.84 0.36 10.58
C VAL A 132 8.43 -0.17 10.29
N ASN A 133 7.42 0.38 10.94
CA ASN A 133 6.02 -0.03 10.74
C ASN A 133 5.27 0.88 9.76
N GLU A 134 5.87 1.96 9.27
CA GLU A 134 5.25 2.91 8.37
C GLU A 134 6.06 3.05 7.09
N VAL A 135 5.45 2.69 5.98
CA VAL A 135 6.01 2.97 4.66
C VAL A 135 5.51 4.35 4.25
N ILE A 136 6.40 5.34 4.33
CA ILE A 136 6.10 6.69 3.86
C ILE A 136 6.07 6.66 2.34
N CYS A 137 4.88 6.89 1.76
CA CYS A 137 4.71 7.05 0.33
C CYS A 137 4.38 8.50 0.06
N ASP A 138 5.31 9.25 -0.50
CA ASP A 138 5.05 10.61 -0.93
C ASP A 138 4.00 10.62 -2.05
N PRO A 139 2.98 11.48 -1.96
CA PRO A 139 2.03 11.61 -3.06
C PRO A 139 2.73 12.16 -4.30
N PRO A 140 2.39 11.67 -5.50
CA PRO A 140 2.94 12.21 -6.73
C PRO A 140 2.60 13.70 -6.84
N PRO A 141 3.54 14.53 -7.37
CA PRO A 141 3.34 15.97 -7.47
C PRO A 141 2.16 16.28 -8.41
N CYS A 142 1.29 17.18 -7.97
CA CYS A 142 0.18 17.66 -8.81
C CYS A 142 0.73 18.54 -9.93
N PRO A 143 0.44 18.24 -11.22
CA PRO A 143 0.91 19.04 -12.35
C PRO A 143 0.06 20.27 -12.61
N LEU A 144 -1.08 20.43 -11.93
CA LEU A 144 -2.07 21.47 -12.14
C LEU A 144 -2.15 22.42 -10.95
N SER A 145 -2.54 23.68 -11.19
CA SER A 145 -2.99 24.59 -10.13
C SER A 145 -4.35 24.16 -9.57
N ASP A 146 -4.69 24.65 -8.38
CA ASP A 146 -5.96 24.34 -7.72
C ASP A 146 -7.18 24.68 -8.61
N GLU A 147 -7.14 25.83 -9.29
CA GLU A 147 -8.19 26.27 -10.23
C GLU A 147 -8.38 25.28 -11.39
N ARG A 148 -7.28 24.73 -11.92
CA ARG A 148 -7.34 23.72 -12.99
C ARG A 148 -7.77 22.36 -12.52
N VAL A 149 -7.50 22.01 -11.28
CA VAL A 149 -8.05 20.78 -10.67
C VAL A 149 -9.56 20.90 -10.53
N GLU A 150 -10.09 22.10 -10.19
CA GLU A 150 -11.54 22.34 -10.16
C GLU A 150 -12.16 22.22 -11.56
N GLU A 151 -11.50 22.78 -12.60
CA GLU A 151 -11.93 22.66 -14.00
C GLU A 151 -11.96 21.19 -14.45
N LEU A 152 -10.89 20.44 -14.20
CA LEU A 152 -10.85 18.99 -14.48
C LEU A 152 -11.99 18.23 -13.77
N THR A 153 -12.23 18.56 -12.50
CA THR A 153 -13.33 17.95 -11.72
C THR A 153 -14.69 18.22 -12.34
N ALA A 154 -14.94 19.47 -12.77
CA ALA A 154 -16.19 19.89 -13.37
C ALA A 154 -16.42 19.22 -14.73
N GLU A 155 -15.40 19.13 -15.58
CA GLU A 155 -15.50 18.44 -16.87
C GLU A 155 -15.80 16.93 -16.70
N LEU A 156 -15.11 16.27 -15.80
CA LEU A 156 -15.31 14.84 -15.56
C LEU A 156 -16.66 14.53 -14.92
N ALA A 157 -17.23 15.44 -14.14
CA ALA A 157 -18.56 15.26 -13.56
C ALA A 157 -19.67 15.13 -14.61
N VAL A 158 -19.45 15.68 -15.81
CA VAL A 158 -20.42 15.64 -16.93
C VAL A 158 -20.27 14.38 -17.77
N VAL A 159 -19.07 13.81 -17.84
CA VAL A 159 -18.74 12.78 -18.84
C VAL A 159 -19.10 11.36 -18.40
N ALA A 160 -18.90 11.03 -17.13
CA ALA A 160 -19.16 9.68 -16.64
C ALA A 160 -19.34 9.64 -15.12
N ASP A 161 -20.04 8.59 -14.63
CA ASP A 161 -20.08 8.26 -13.21
C ASP A 161 -18.68 7.82 -12.72
N ALA A 162 -17.87 8.79 -12.29
CA ALA A 162 -16.52 8.55 -11.76
C ALA A 162 -16.52 7.61 -10.54
N ARG A 163 -17.70 7.40 -9.91
CA ARG A 163 -17.88 6.47 -8.78
C ARG A 163 -18.28 5.07 -9.19
N SER A 164 -18.43 4.81 -10.48
CA SER A 164 -18.82 3.49 -10.98
C SER A 164 -17.78 2.43 -10.55
N LYS A 165 -18.29 1.24 -10.20
CA LYS A 165 -17.46 0.07 -9.91
C LYS A 165 -17.05 -0.71 -11.15
N GLU A 166 -17.63 -0.37 -12.32
CA GLU A 166 -17.35 -1.06 -13.57
C GLU A 166 -16.05 -0.60 -14.20
N MET A 167 -15.15 -1.55 -14.48
CA MET A 167 -13.84 -1.24 -15.07
C MET A 167 -13.95 -0.67 -16.50
N SER A 168 -15.00 -1.01 -17.23
CA SER A 168 -15.31 -0.42 -18.55
C SER A 168 -15.56 1.09 -18.45
N ILE A 169 -16.38 1.52 -17.47
CA ILE A 169 -16.66 2.94 -17.24
C ILE A 169 -15.41 3.65 -16.73
N ARG A 170 -14.64 3.04 -15.83
CA ARG A 170 -13.37 3.61 -15.34
C ARG A 170 -12.35 3.84 -16.46
N ARG A 171 -12.33 2.99 -17.50
CA ARG A 171 -11.48 3.23 -18.69
C ARG A 171 -11.92 4.48 -19.45
N VAL A 172 -13.21 4.67 -19.62
CA VAL A 172 -13.74 5.88 -20.26
C VAL A 172 -13.39 7.13 -19.44
N VAL A 173 -13.55 7.07 -18.12
CA VAL A 173 -13.16 8.16 -17.21
C VAL A 173 -11.66 8.46 -17.35
N TRP A 174 -10.81 7.45 -17.36
CA TRP A 174 -9.37 7.62 -17.57
C TRP A 174 -9.03 8.32 -18.88
N THR A 175 -9.58 7.83 -20.00
CA THR A 175 -9.30 8.40 -21.34
C THR A 175 -9.68 9.86 -21.40
N ASN A 176 -10.89 10.22 -20.94
CA ASN A 176 -11.34 11.61 -20.92
C ASN A 176 -10.47 12.47 -19.96
N ALA A 177 -10.13 11.94 -18.79
CA ALA A 177 -9.31 12.65 -17.81
C ALA A 177 -7.90 12.92 -18.35
N LEU A 178 -7.32 11.96 -19.07
CA LEU A 178 -6.00 12.09 -19.69
C LEU A 178 -6.01 13.17 -20.80
N GLU A 179 -7.04 13.19 -21.63
CA GLU A 179 -7.24 14.23 -22.65
C GLU A 179 -7.37 15.62 -22.02
N CYS A 180 -8.19 15.75 -20.96
CA CYS A 180 -8.33 16.99 -20.22
C CYS A 180 -7.02 17.42 -19.57
N LEU A 181 -6.31 16.51 -18.91
CA LEU A 181 -5.02 16.79 -18.28
C LEU A 181 -4.01 17.31 -19.30
N THR A 182 -3.88 16.62 -20.44
CA THR A 182 -2.93 17.01 -21.51
C THR A 182 -3.22 18.41 -22.01
N ARG A 183 -4.49 18.76 -22.23
CA ARG A 183 -4.91 20.10 -22.62
C ARG A 183 -4.57 21.14 -21.53
N LEU A 184 -4.95 20.88 -20.29
CA LEU A 184 -4.73 21.80 -19.17
C LEU A 184 -3.25 22.03 -18.86
N VAL A 185 -2.40 21.04 -19.02
CA VAL A 185 -0.95 21.21 -18.88
C VAL A 185 -0.38 21.99 -20.05
N GLY A 186 -0.82 21.72 -21.30
CA GLY A 186 -0.37 22.42 -22.52
C GLY A 186 -0.68 23.91 -22.49
N ASP A 187 -1.88 24.32 -22.12
CA ASP A 187 -2.30 25.73 -22.01
C ASP A 187 -1.53 26.50 -20.92
N GLY A 188 -0.81 25.80 -20.03
CA GLY A 188 0.02 26.41 -18.99
C GLY A 188 1.39 26.86 -19.46
N VAL A 189 1.91 26.24 -20.50
CA VAL A 189 3.24 26.51 -21.02
C VAL A 189 3.23 27.77 -21.92
N GLU A 190 2.12 28.03 -22.62
CA GLU A 190 2.02 29.20 -23.51
C GLU A 190 1.84 30.53 -22.76
N GLY A 191 1.45 30.51 -21.49
CA GLY A 191 1.22 31.74 -20.68
C GLY A 191 2.47 32.35 -20.06
N THR A 192 3.65 31.70 -20.15
CA THR A 192 4.88 32.16 -19.46
C THR A 192 5.94 32.79 -20.39
N GLU A 193 5.70 32.86 -21.70
CA GLU A 193 6.67 33.42 -22.65
C GLU A 193 6.43 34.88 -23.05
N THR A 194 5.58 35.64 -22.37
CA THR A 194 5.39 37.07 -22.66
C THR A 194 5.53 37.93 -21.41
N LEU A 195 6.78 38.17 -20.98
CA LEU A 195 7.20 39.37 -20.25
C LEU A 195 8.69 39.63 -20.49
#